data_8d1687738811ffe4d096c02f0e0deaa0
#
_entry.id   8d1687738811ffe4d096c02f0e0deaa0
#
_cell.length_a   1.000
_cell.length_b   1.000
_cell.length_c   1.000
_cell.angle_alpha   90.00
_cell.angle_beta   90.00
_cell.angle_gamma   90.00
#
_symmetry.space_group_name_H-M   'P 1'
#
loop_
_entity.id
_entity.type
_entity.pdbx_description
1 polymer ?
#
loop_
_entity_poly.entity_id
_entity_poly.type
_entity_poly.pdbx_seq_one_letter_code
_entity_poly.pdbx_strand_id
1 'polypeptide(L)'
;MKYAPSIAFEEMSGSAKGVTAAKAKGRKYLRNRGYGKKTTTASQSTVKGIFKQLSQSWKNLTVAQIKAWNNLAQSQAGRSILGSSAKISGLNLYQRLNFWIIRCGGNAVANPPALVGVDAPSAATVQLTAEAFNFTLLSIPENVANLRLVIEASAPTSHGISNAFDKASAFADPFSVVAESMDIKAAYDNKNGAPSAGRPKIFMRYFFVNAVTGEKSADILKEVELGQTNDPFDEGQQNAGGGAGGNGGNDGGNGGDQD
;
A
#
# COMPACT_ATOMS: atom_id res chain seq x y z
N MET A 1 17.39 -3.57 -9.30
CA MET A 1 18.39 -2.76 -8.56
C MET A 1 18.99 -1.74 -9.50
N LYS A 2 19.05 -0.47 -9.10
CA LYS A 2 19.76 0.59 -9.85
C LYS A 2 21.20 0.66 -9.32
N TYR A 3 22.15 1.01 -10.15
CA TYR A 3 23.53 1.20 -9.75
C TYR A 3 24.10 2.52 -10.27
N ALA A 4 25.00 3.10 -9.51
CA ALA A 4 25.84 4.20 -9.95
C ALA A 4 27.16 3.64 -10.48
N PRO A 5 27.71 4.19 -11.56
CA PRO A 5 29.03 3.79 -12.03
C PRO A 5 30.11 4.03 -10.96
N SER A 6 31.08 3.16 -10.92
CA SER A 6 32.30 3.36 -10.12
C SER A 6 33.51 3.42 -11.04
N ILE A 7 34.68 3.76 -10.48
CA ILE A 7 35.96 3.79 -11.22
C ILE A 7 36.25 2.46 -11.96
N ALA A 8 35.74 1.33 -11.43
CA ALA A 8 35.97 0.02 -12.03
C ALA A 8 34.97 -0.33 -13.16
N PHE A 9 33.78 0.28 -13.19
CA PHE A 9 32.73 -0.07 -14.13
C PHE A 9 31.93 1.16 -14.55
N GLU A 10 32.25 1.74 -15.67
CA GLU A 10 31.52 2.88 -16.21
C GLU A 10 30.21 2.46 -16.87
N GLU A 11 30.21 1.40 -17.66
CA GLU A 11 29.00 0.82 -18.28
C GLU A 11 29.04 -0.72 -18.21
N MET A 12 27.89 -1.29 -17.84
CA MET A 12 27.66 -2.72 -17.98
C MET A 12 26.36 -2.91 -18.79
N SER A 13 26.40 -3.80 -19.77
CA SER A 13 25.22 -4.25 -20.51
C SER A 13 25.29 -5.74 -20.79
N GLY A 14 24.13 -6.39 -20.84
CA GLY A 14 24.06 -7.82 -21.11
C GLY A 14 23.57 -8.64 -19.93
N SER A 15 23.59 -9.96 -20.08
CA SER A 15 23.10 -10.92 -19.07
C SER A 15 24.17 -11.95 -18.75
N ALA A 16 24.43 -12.17 -17.47
CA ALA A 16 25.34 -13.21 -16.99
C ALA A 16 24.70 -13.95 -15.80
N LYS A 17 24.68 -15.28 -15.83
CA LYS A 17 24.29 -16.17 -14.72
C LYS A 17 23.14 -15.65 -13.82
N GLY A 18 22.00 -15.28 -14.42
CA GLY A 18 20.83 -14.85 -13.64
C GLY A 18 20.75 -13.34 -13.33
N VAL A 19 21.72 -12.54 -13.75
CA VAL A 19 21.70 -11.09 -13.63
C VAL A 19 21.73 -10.45 -15.01
N THR A 20 20.90 -9.45 -15.24
CA THR A 20 20.92 -8.62 -16.45
C THR A 20 21.24 -7.17 -16.07
N ALA A 21 22.29 -6.63 -16.70
CA ALA A 21 22.60 -5.21 -16.65
C ALA A 21 22.01 -4.52 -17.88
N ALA A 22 21.32 -3.43 -17.69
CA ALA A 22 20.69 -2.67 -18.77
C ALA A 22 20.63 -1.17 -18.46
N LYS A 23 20.44 -0.37 -19.52
CA LYS A 23 20.26 1.08 -19.46
C LYS A 23 18.89 1.43 -20.03
N ALA A 24 18.08 2.21 -19.34
CA ALA A 24 16.81 2.73 -19.83
C ALA A 24 16.67 4.20 -19.45
N LYS A 25 16.38 5.06 -20.42
CA LYS A 25 16.23 6.52 -20.22
C LYS A 25 17.40 7.14 -19.43
N GLY A 26 18.63 6.78 -19.81
CA GLY A 26 19.86 7.27 -19.16
C GLY A 26 20.19 6.63 -17.80
N ARG A 27 19.34 5.74 -17.27
CA ARG A 27 19.55 5.08 -15.97
C ARG A 27 20.11 3.69 -16.15
N LYS A 28 21.14 3.37 -15.38
CA LYS A 28 21.76 2.05 -15.34
C LYS A 28 21.14 1.23 -14.22
N TYR A 29 20.80 -0.04 -14.50
CA TYR A 29 20.22 -0.93 -13.48
C TYR A 29 20.63 -2.37 -13.69
N LEU A 30 20.67 -3.11 -12.58
CA LEU A 30 20.83 -4.55 -12.53
C LEU A 30 19.50 -5.17 -12.13
N ARG A 31 19.11 -6.24 -12.80
CA ARG A 31 17.95 -7.05 -12.43
C ARG A 31 18.31 -8.52 -12.39
N ASN A 32 17.74 -9.23 -11.45
CA ASN A 32 17.79 -10.69 -11.48
C ASN A 32 16.95 -11.20 -12.65
N ARG A 33 17.47 -12.17 -13.37
CA ARG A 33 16.74 -12.87 -14.40
C ARG A 33 15.85 -13.92 -13.73
N GLY A 34 14.68 -13.49 -13.23
CA GLY A 34 13.69 -14.41 -12.69
C GLY A 34 12.98 -15.17 -13.79
N TYR A 35 12.75 -16.47 -13.57
CA TYR A 35 11.79 -17.20 -14.38
C TYR A 35 10.40 -16.67 -14.06
N GLY A 36 9.69 -16.16 -15.07
CA GLY A 36 8.32 -15.67 -14.89
C GLY A 36 7.40 -16.78 -14.37
N LYS A 37 6.53 -16.46 -13.42
CA LYS A 37 5.47 -17.39 -13.03
C LYS A 37 4.60 -17.69 -14.26
N LYS A 38 4.38 -18.98 -14.54
CA LYS A 38 3.58 -19.43 -15.69
C LYS A 38 2.08 -19.13 -15.51
N THR A 39 1.61 -19.05 -14.25
CA THR A 39 0.20 -18.82 -13.92
C THR A 39 -0.02 -17.39 -13.45
N THR A 40 -1.09 -16.77 -13.94
CA THR A 40 -1.52 -15.43 -13.54
C THR A 40 -2.80 -15.57 -12.72
N THR A 41 -2.86 -14.94 -11.55
CA THR A 41 -4.10 -14.90 -10.75
C THR A 41 -5.16 -14.03 -11.43
N ALA A 42 -6.44 -14.21 -11.09
CA ALA A 42 -7.54 -13.41 -11.62
C ALA A 42 -7.29 -11.90 -11.41
N SER A 43 -6.90 -11.50 -10.19
CA SER A 43 -6.58 -10.10 -9.88
C SER A 43 -5.42 -9.55 -10.73
N GLN A 44 -4.36 -10.35 -10.94
CA GLN A 44 -3.26 -9.97 -11.83
C GLN A 44 -3.71 -9.84 -13.28
N SER A 45 -4.63 -10.70 -13.73
CA SER A 45 -5.20 -10.63 -15.09
C SER A 45 -5.99 -9.35 -15.28
N THR A 46 -6.84 -8.97 -14.31
CA THR A 46 -7.60 -7.71 -14.33
C THR A 46 -6.67 -6.49 -14.44
N VAL A 47 -5.66 -6.41 -13.56
CA VAL A 47 -4.68 -5.30 -13.58
C VAL A 47 -3.93 -5.24 -14.91
N LYS A 48 -3.46 -6.37 -15.42
CA LYS A 48 -2.79 -6.46 -16.75
C LYS A 48 -3.73 -6.03 -17.88
N GLY A 49 -5.01 -6.40 -17.80
CA GLY A 49 -6.04 -5.99 -18.76
C GLY A 49 -6.19 -4.48 -18.81
N ILE A 50 -6.31 -3.82 -17.65
CA ILE A 50 -6.40 -2.36 -17.56
C ILE A 50 -5.15 -1.70 -18.19
N PHE A 51 -3.94 -2.13 -17.82
CA PHE A 51 -2.71 -1.57 -18.37
C PHE A 51 -2.58 -1.80 -19.89
N LYS A 52 -3.03 -2.95 -20.40
CA LYS A 52 -3.09 -3.22 -21.84
C LYS A 52 -4.04 -2.24 -22.53
N GLN A 53 -5.25 -2.06 -22.00
CA GLN A 53 -6.24 -1.12 -22.52
C GLN A 53 -5.70 0.32 -22.53
N LEU A 54 -5.10 0.77 -21.43
CA LEU A 54 -4.53 2.11 -21.33
C LEU A 54 -3.36 2.34 -22.30
N SER A 55 -2.52 1.32 -22.50
CA SER A 55 -1.42 1.41 -23.47
C SER A 55 -1.93 1.47 -24.92
N GLN A 56 -3.04 0.83 -25.22
CA GLN A 56 -3.70 0.92 -26.53
C GLN A 56 -4.37 2.29 -26.71
N SER A 57 -5.11 2.76 -25.70
CA SER A 57 -5.75 4.07 -25.74
C SER A 57 -4.75 5.22 -25.89
N TRP A 58 -3.57 5.11 -25.27
CA TRP A 58 -2.50 6.10 -25.45
C TRP A 58 -2.07 6.28 -26.91
N LYS A 59 -2.04 5.19 -27.69
CA LYS A 59 -1.68 5.25 -29.11
C LYS A 59 -2.70 6.00 -29.97
N ASN A 60 -3.95 6.05 -29.49
CA ASN A 60 -5.06 6.71 -30.18
C ASN A 60 -5.23 8.18 -29.79
N LEU A 61 -4.40 8.69 -28.84
CA LEU A 61 -4.43 10.09 -28.45
C LEU A 61 -3.86 10.97 -29.57
N THR A 62 -4.42 12.18 -29.70
CA THR A 62 -3.89 13.21 -30.60
C THR A 62 -2.52 13.72 -30.11
N VAL A 63 -1.75 14.29 -31.03
CA VAL A 63 -0.44 14.89 -30.68
C VAL A 63 -0.59 15.99 -29.63
N ALA A 64 -1.67 16.78 -29.70
CA ALA A 64 -1.97 17.82 -28.70
C ALA A 64 -2.19 17.22 -27.29
N GLN A 65 -2.97 16.13 -27.20
CA GLN A 65 -3.21 15.42 -25.95
C GLN A 65 -1.93 14.82 -25.36
N ILE A 66 -1.12 14.17 -26.20
CA ILE A 66 0.18 13.62 -25.77
C ILE A 66 1.10 14.74 -25.25
N LYS A 67 1.17 15.90 -25.92
CA LYS A 67 1.92 17.06 -25.44
C LYS A 67 1.38 17.56 -24.10
N ALA A 68 0.05 17.67 -23.92
CA ALA A 68 -0.56 18.09 -22.67
C ALA A 68 -0.20 17.15 -21.51
N TRP A 69 -0.27 15.82 -21.71
CA TRP A 69 0.17 14.84 -20.73
C TRP A 69 1.66 14.92 -20.41
N ASN A 70 2.51 15.13 -21.41
CA ASN A 70 3.95 15.30 -21.20
C ASN A 70 4.26 16.59 -20.41
N ASN A 71 3.54 17.68 -20.67
CA ASN A 71 3.70 18.94 -19.95
C ASN A 71 3.27 18.77 -18.48
N LEU A 72 2.11 18.15 -18.21
CA LEU A 72 1.67 17.86 -16.85
C LEU A 72 2.68 16.96 -16.12
N ALA A 73 3.27 15.99 -16.82
CA ALA A 73 4.27 15.09 -16.24
C ALA A 73 5.56 15.80 -15.80
N GLN A 74 5.90 16.97 -16.38
CA GLN A 74 7.08 17.75 -15.98
C GLN A 74 6.93 18.34 -14.57
N SER A 75 5.70 18.66 -14.14
CA SER A 75 5.40 19.17 -12.80
C SER A 75 5.32 18.07 -11.73
N GLN A 76 5.30 16.79 -12.16
CA GLN A 76 5.14 15.67 -11.24
C GLN A 76 6.48 15.03 -10.87
N ALA A 77 6.72 14.91 -9.58
CA ALA A 77 7.88 14.18 -9.06
C ALA A 77 7.75 12.68 -9.31
N GLY A 78 8.79 12.08 -9.87
CA GLY A 78 8.94 10.63 -9.95
C GLY A 78 9.69 10.09 -8.73
N ARG A 79 9.41 8.86 -8.33
CA ARG A 79 10.23 8.19 -7.31
C ARG A 79 11.57 7.78 -7.91
N SER A 80 12.67 8.26 -7.31
CA SER A 80 14.02 7.76 -7.57
C SER A 80 14.52 6.98 -6.36
N ILE A 81 15.04 5.77 -6.60
CA ILE A 81 15.65 4.94 -5.54
C ILE A 81 17.04 5.48 -5.17
N LEU A 82 17.68 6.25 -6.05
CA LEU A 82 19.04 6.77 -5.87
C LEU A 82 19.06 8.26 -5.46
N GLY A 83 17.95 8.78 -4.91
CA GLY A 83 17.89 10.18 -4.44
C GLY A 83 17.84 11.24 -5.55
N SER A 84 18.12 10.90 -6.81
CA SER A 84 17.96 11.83 -7.93
C SER A 84 16.49 11.98 -8.29
N SER A 85 15.98 13.20 -8.39
CA SER A 85 14.61 13.46 -8.85
C SER A 85 14.45 12.93 -10.29
N ALA A 86 13.60 11.94 -10.44
CA ALA A 86 13.28 11.40 -11.75
C ALA A 86 11.95 11.97 -12.22
N LYS A 87 11.95 12.63 -13.36
CA LYS A 87 10.70 13.04 -14.00
C LYS A 87 9.94 11.82 -14.51
N ILE A 88 8.63 11.81 -14.30
CA ILE A 88 7.73 10.79 -14.86
C ILE A 88 7.48 11.11 -16.35
N SER A 89 7.28 10.09 -17.19
CA SER A 89 6.85 10.31 -18.57
C SER A 89 5.34 10.55 -18.65
N GLY A 90 4.87 11.28 -19.67
CA GLY A 90 3.43 11.48 -19.89
C GLY A 90 2.65 10.17 -19.97
N LEU A 91 3.16 9.15 -20.64
CA LEU A 91 2.55 7.82 -20.67
C LEU A 91 2.40 7.21 -19.26
N ASN A 92 3.45 7.29 -18.44
CA ASN A 92 3.39 6.74 -17.10
C ASN A 92 2.41 7.51 -16.20
N LEU A 93 2.32 8.83 -16.37
CA LEU A 93 1.33 9.65 -15.67
C LEU A 93 -0.09 9.32 -16.14
N TYR A 94 -0.30 9.23 -17.46
CA TYR A 94 -1.56 8.81 -18.05
C TYR A 94 -2.04 7.47 -17.49
N GLN A 95 -1.16 6.46 -17.47
CA GLN A 95 -1.47 5.15 -16.92
C GLN A 95 -1.75 5.20 -15.41
N ARG A 96 -0.97 5.97 -14.66
CA ARG A 96 -1.14 6.10 -13.20
C ARG A 96 -2.50 6.67 -12.82
N LEU A 97 -2.93 7.75 -13.44
CA LEU A 97 -4.19 8.41 -13.12
C LEU A 97 -5.38 7.62 -13.67
N ASN A 98 -5.34 7.24 -14.94
CA ASN A 98 -6.44 6.50 -15.55
C ASN A 98 -6.63 5.09 -14.97
N PHE A 99 -5.60 4.46 -14.43
CA PHE A 99 -5.73 3.20 -13.71
C PHE A 99 -6.72 3.33 -12.54
N TRP A 100 -6.58 4.39 -11.75
CA TRP A 100 -7.47 4.61 -10.61
C TRP A 100 -8.88 5.03 -11.04
N ILE A 101 -9.00 5.87 -12.08
CA ILE A 101 -10.32 6.22 -12.63
C ILE A 101 -11.09 4.96 -13.03
N ILE A 102 -10.45 4.05 -13.77
CA ILE A 102 -11.07 2.77 -14.18
C ILE A 102 -11.38 1.89 -12.96
N ARG A 103 -10.48 1.82 -11.99
CA ARG A 103 -10.72 1.05 -10.76
C ARG A 103 -11.89 1.60 -9.92
N CYS A 104 -12.16 2.89 -10.02
CA CYS A 104 -13.33 3.54 -9.40
C CYS A 104 -14.61 3.42 -10.24
N GLY A 105 -14.59 2.68 -11.36
CA GLY A 105 -15.74 2.47 -12.23
C GLY A 105 -15.92 3.53 -13.32
N GLY A 106 -14.98 4.46 -13.46
CA GLY A 106 -14.98 5.48 -14.51
C GLY A 106 -14.36 5.00 -15.83
N ASN A 107 -14.36 5.89 -16.81
CA ASN A 107 -13.72 5.68 -18.10
C ASN A 107 -12.40 6.46 -18.19
N ALA A 108 -11.42 5.92 -18.94
CA ALA A 108 -10.18 6.60 -19.15
C ALA A 108 -10.38 7.98 -19.81
N VAL A 109 -9.72 9.00 -19.27
CA VAL A 109 -9.78 10.37 -19.80
C VAL A 109 -8.64 10.62 -20.78
N ALA A 110 -8.98 11.19 -21.95
CA ALA A 110 -8.01 11.48 -22.99
C ALA A 110 -7.19 12.74 -22.71
N ASN A 111 -7.81 13.74 -22.10
CA ASN A 111 -7.12 14.98 -21.69
C ASN A 111 -6.64 14.88 -20.24
N PRO A 112 -5.48 15.45 -19.89
CA PRO A 112 -5.04 15.47 -18.50
C PRO A 112 -6.03 16.26 -17.63
N PRO A 113 -6.47 15.70 -16.49
CA PRO A 113 -7.33 16.42 -15.56
C PRO A 113 -6.57 17.53 -14.84
N ALA A 114 -7.28 18.55 -14.37
CA ALA A 114 -6.71 19.49 -13.41
C ALA A 114 -6.49 18.78 -12.07
N LEU A 115 -5.24 18.74 -11.62
CA LEU A 115 -4.88 18.13 -10.35
C LEU A 115 -5.20 19.10 -9.21
N VAL A 116 -6.00 18.67 -8.26
CA VAL A 116 -6.43 19.48 -7.10
C VAL A 116 -5.78 19.05 -5.79
N GLY A 117 -5.06 17.92 -5.82
CA GLY A 117 -4.55 17.27 -4.63
C GLY A 117 -5.67 16.48 -3.91
N VAL A 118 -5.27 15.46 -3.19
CA VAL A 118 -6.17 14.65 -2.35
C VAL A 118 -5.54 14.54 -0.98
N ASP A 119 -6.25 15.03 0.03
CA ASP A 119 -5.82 14.92 1.42
C ASP A 119 -5.81 13.47 1.87
N ALA A 120 -4.91 13.15 2.81
CA ALA A 120 -4.87 11.82 3.40
C ALA A 120 -6.15 11.56 4.21
N PRO A 121 -6.64 10.30 4.27
CA PRO A 121 -7.73 9.95 5.16
C PRO A 121 -7.35 10.24 6.62
N SER A 122 -8.36 10.43 7.46
CA SER A 122 -8.17 10.46 8.91
C SER A 122 -7.68 9.11 9.43
N ALA A 123 -7.25 9.08 10.67
CA ALA A 123 -7.03 7.83 11.37
C ALA A 123 -8.31 6.98 11.34
N ALA A 124 -8.17 5.67 11.44
CA ALA A 124 -9.28 4.75 11.44
C ALA A 124 -9.26 3.87 12.69
N THR A 125 -10.43 3.60 13.27
CA THR A 125 -10.63 2.53 14.23
C THR A 125 -10.82 1.23 13.45
N VAL A 126 -10.08 0.20 13.82
CA VAL A 126 -10.15 -1.11 13.17
C VAL A 126 -10.35 -2.18 14.22
N GLN A 127 -11.42 -2.94 14.08
CA GLN A 127 -11.74 -4.06 14.95
C GLN A 127 -11.66 -5.36 14.15
N LEU A 128 -10.77 -6.25 14.56
CA LEU A 128 -10.58 -7.55 13.93
C LEU A 128 -10.96 -8.66 14.92
N THR A 129 -12.04 -9.37 14.63
CA THR A 129 -12.49 -10.54 15.37
C THR A 129 -12.55 -11.77 14.47
N ALA A 130 -12.86 -12.93 15.04
CA ALA A 130 -13.08 -14.15 14.26
C ALA A 130 -14.27 -13.99 13.27
N GLU A 131 -15.25 -13.14 13.62
CA GLU A 131 -16.52 -13.02 12.90
C GLU A 131 -16.66 -11.73 12.11
N ALA A 132 -15.95 -10.65 12.50
CA ALA A 132 -16.06 -9.34 11.88
C ALA A 132 -14.69 -8.70 11.64
N PHE A 133 -14.59 -7.91 10.59
CA PHE A 133 -13.45 -7.05 10.30
C PHE A 133 -13.98 -5.65 9.98
N ASN A 134 -14.23 -4.88 11.03
CA ASN A 134 -14.84 -3.58 10.95
C ASN A 134 -13.78 -2.48 10.76
N PHE A 135 -14.02 -1.62 9.80
CA PHE A 135 -13.18 -0.46 9.51
C PHE A 135 -14.03 0.81 9.58
N THR A 136 -13.62 1.77 10.42
CA THR A 136 -14.33 3.04 10.62
C THR A 136 -13.36 4.20 10.56
N LEU A 137 -13.60 5.17 9.66
CA LEU A 137 -12.84 6.43 9.65
C LEU A 137 -13.30 7.33 10.80
N LEU A 138 -12.36 7.99 11.48
CA LEU A 138 -12.68 8.91 12.58
C LEU A 138 -13.33 10.20 12.11
N SER A 139 -12.97 10.67 10.92
CA SER A 139 -13.60 11.83 10.30
C SER A 139 -13.68 11.63 8.79
N ILE A 140 -14.67 12.24 8.19
CA ILE A 140 -14.93 12.20 6.76
C ILE A 140 -14.71 13.61 6.19
N PRO A 141 -13.98 13.74 5.06
CA PRO A 141 -13.85 15.02 4.38
C PRO A 141 -15.22 15.57 3.93
N GLU A 142 -15.37 16.86 3.90
CA GLU A 142 -16.65 17.51 3.48
C GLU A 142 -17.01 17.18 2.01
N ASN A 143 -16.02 17.02 1.14
CA ASN A 143 -16.23 16.77 -0.30
C ASN A 143 -15.95 15.34 -0.69
N VAL A 144 -16.80 14.40 -0.28
CA VAL A 144 -16.64 12.95 -0.51
C VAL A 144 -17.17 12.44 -1.84
N ALA A 145 -17.95 13.23 -2.57
CA ALA A 145 -18.68 12.75 -3.76
C ALA A 145 -17.78 12.03 -4.78
N ASN A 146 -16.58 12.57 -5.00
CA ASN A 146 -15.60 12.04 -5.94
C ASN A 146 -14.49 11.23 -5.28
N LEU A 147 -14.54 11.05 -3.97
CA LEU A 147 -13.53 10.27 -3.24
C LEU A 147 -13.95 8.80 -3.13
N ARG A 148 -12.96 7.94 -3.23
CA ARG A 148 -13.09 6.50 -2.96
C ARG A 148 -12.00 6.08 -2.00
N LEU A 149 -12.36 5.26 -1.03
CA LEU A 149 -11.44 4.67 -0.08
C LEU A 149 -10.89 3.37 -0.65
N VAL A 150 -9.58 3.27 -0.74
CA VAL A 150 -8.88 2.03 -1.10
C VAL A 150 -8.24 1.47 0.16
N ILE A 151 -8.54 0.21 0.45
CA ILE A 151 -7.93 -0.54 1.55
C ILE A 151 -7.11 -1.68 0.95
N GLU A 152 -5.86 -1.73 1.33
CA GLU A 152 -4.94 -2.80 0.97
C GLU A 152 -4.48 -3.51 2.24
N ALA A 153 -4.44 -4.83 2.22
CA ALA A 153 -4.04 -5.61 3.37
C ALA A 153 -3.12 -6.76 2.97
N SER A 154 -2.25 -7.15 3.90
CA SER A 154 -1.41 -8.34 3.77
C SER A 154 -2.22 -9.61 4.06
N ALA A 155 -1.75 -10.75 3.61
CA ALA A 155 -2.22 -12.02 4.18
C ALA A 155 -1.92 -12.08 5.69
N PRO A 156 -2.67 -12.90 6.47
CA PRO A 156 -2.43 -13.05 7.89
C PRO A 156 -1.00 -13.51 8.19
N THR A 157 -0.34 -12.85 9.15
CA THR A 157 1.05 -13.09 9.54
C THR A 157 1.16 -13.49 11.00
N SER A 158 2.26 -14.15 11.36
CA SER A 158 2.55 -14.54 12.76
C SER A 158 2.95 -13.32 13.60
N HIS A 159 2.85 -13.45 14.93
CA HIS A 159 3.23 -12.41 15.89
C HIS A 159 4.66 -11.86 15.70
N GLY A 160 5.60 -12.71 15.32
CA GLY A 160 7.00 -12.33 15.17
C GLY A 160 7.30 -11.43 13.94
N ILE A 161 6.31 -11.17 13.10
CA ILE A 161 6.49 -10.27 11.95
C ILE A 161 6.23 -8.84 12.40
N SER A 162 7.24 -7.98 12.26
CA SER A 162 7.16 -6.56 12.63
C SER A 162 6.77 -5.64 11.46
N ASN A 163 6.92 -6.10 10.22
CA ASN A 163 6.57 -5.30 9.04
C ASN A 163 6.24 -6.19 7.83
N ALA A 164 5.05 -5.99 7.26
CA ALA A 164 4.64 -6.60 6.01
C ALA A 164 3.77 -5.65 5.15
N PHE A 165 3.91 -4.35 5.32
CA PHE A 165 3.16 -3.35 4.53
C PHE A 165 3.46 -3.40 3.04
N ASP A 166 4.65 -3.82 2.66
CA ASP A 166 5.05 -4.03 1.26
C ASP A 166 4.31 -5.20 0.58
N LYS A 167 3.76 -6.13 1.37
CA LYS A 167 2.96 -7.25 0.90
C LYS A 167 1.47 -6.95 0.85
N ALA A 168 1.05 -5.79 1.38
CA ALA A 168 -0.34 -5.36 1.32
C ALA A 168 -0.78 -5.17 -0.14
N SER A 169 -1.98 -5.62 -0.44
CA SER A 169 -2.59 -5.51 -1.77
C SER A 169 -4.10 -5.35 -1.66
N ALA A 170 -4.70 -4.62 -2.58
CA ALA A 170 -6.15 -4.41 -2.61
C ALA A 170 -6.89 -5.75 -2.71
N PHE A 171 -7.83 -5.99 -1.81
CA PHE A 171 -8.65 -7.21 -1.76
C PHE A 171 -10.07 -6.97 -2.25
N ALA A 172 -10.47 -5.73 -2.41
CA ALA A 172 -11.74 -5.31 -2.97
C ALA A 172 -11.55 -4.16 -3.97
N ASP A 173 -12.64 -3.78 -4.64
CA ASP A 173 -12.71 -2.54 -5.39
C ASP A 173 -12.79 -1.34 -4.45
N PRO A 174 -12.45 -0.13 -4.91
CA PRO A 174 -12.50 1.07 -4.08
C PRO A 174 -13.88 1.29 -3.46
N PHE A 175 -13.94 1.48 -2.15
CA PHE A 175 -15.17 1.70 -1.40
C PHE A 175 -15.66 3.14 -1.51
N SER A 176 -16.97 3.35 -1.44
CA SER A 176 -17.52 4.68 -1.19
C SER A 176 -17.11 5.13 0.22
N VAL A 177 -16.83 6.43 0.37
CA VAL A 177 -16.49 6.99 1.68
C VAL A 177 -17.80 7.19 2.46
N VAL A 178 -17.93 6.50 3.59
CA VAL A 178 -19.11 6.56 4.47
C VAL A 178 -18.69 6.80 5.92
N ALA A 179 -19.59 7.40 6.68
CA ALA A 179 -19.36 7.68 8.10
C ALA A 179 -19.50 6.44 8.99
N GLU A 180 -20.21 5.44 8.48
CA GLU A 180 -20.52 4.24 9.23
C GLU A 180 -19.39 3.22 9.17
N SER A 181 -19.40 2.30 10.12
CA SER A 181 -18.49 1.17 10.14
C SER A 181 -18.74 0.27 8.93
N MET A 182 -17.66 -0.08 8.24
CA MET A 182 -17.69 -1.01 7.11
C MET A 182 -17.15 -2.37 7.55
N ASP A 183 -17.94 -3.44 7.39
CA ASP A 183 -17.41 -4.78 7.51
C ASP A 183 -16.75 -5.21 6.20
N ILE A 184 -15.44 -5.39 6.26
CA ILE A 184 -14.61 -5.79 5.12
C ILE A 184 -14.20 -7.27 5.17
N LYS A 185 -14.71 -8.04 6.17
CA LYS A 185 -14.25 -9.40 6.44
C LYS A 185 -14.44 -10.35 5.28
N ALA A 186 -15.64 -10.41 4.72
CA ALA A 186 -15.93 -11.34 3.63
C ALA A 186 -15.02 -11.11 2.41
N ALA A 187 -14.79 -9.85 2.03
CA ALA A 187 -13.89 -9.50 0.92
C ALA A 187 -12.43 -9.84 1.24
N TYR A 188 -12.00 -9.60 2.48
CA TYR A 188 -10.66 -9.91 2.94
C TYR A 188 -10.40 -11.42 2.96
N ASP A 189 -11.27 -12.19 3.60
CA ASP A 189 -11.12 -13.65 3.76
C ASP A 189 -11.12 -14.38 2.43
N ASN A 190 -11.95 -13.94 1.50
CA ASN A 190 -12.01 -14.52 0.14
C ASN A 190 -10.66 -14.45 -0.60
N LYS A 191 -9.88 -13.40 -0.36
CA LYS A 191 -8.59 -13.22 -1.03
C LYS A 191 -7.41 -13.74 -0.23
N ASN A 192 -7.36 -13.43 1.06
CA ASN A 192 -6.19 -13.60 1.90
C ASN A 192 -6.30 -14.79 2.87
N GLY A 193 -7.50 -15.33 3.04
CA GLY A 193 -7.83 -16.31 4.07
C GLY A 193 -8.08 -15.66 5.43
N ALA A 194 -8.84 -16.34 6.29
CA ALA A 194 -9.16 -15.85 7.61
C ALA A 194 -7.93 -15.84 8.53
N PRO A 195 -7.77 -14.81 9.40
CA PRO A 195 -6.76 -14.82 10.44
C PRO A 195 -7.02 -15.92 11.46
N SER A 196 -5.99 -16.37 12.13
CA SER A 196 -6.04 -17.43 13.14
C SER A 196 -5.09 -17.12 14.30
N ALA A 197 -5.21 -17.85 15.41
CA ALA A 197 -4.31 -17.67 16.56
C ALA A 197 -2.82 -17.80 16.22
N GLY A 198 -2.45 -18.64 15.25
CA GLY A 198 -1.07 -18.78 14.77
C GLY A 198 -0.64 -17.68 13.78
N ARG A 199 -1.60 -16.93 13.22
CA ARG A 199 -1.39 -15.83 12.28
C ARG A 199 -2.40 -14.72 12.54
N PRO A 200 -2.27 -14.02 13.67
CA PRO A 200 -3.27 -13.05 14.09
C PRO A 200 -3.08 -11.67 13.50
N LYS A 201 -1.89 -11.33 12.97
CA LYS A 201 -1.54 -9.97 12.55
C LYS A 201 -1.84 -9.73 11.08
N ILE A 202 -2.40 -8.56 10.78
CA ILE A 202 -2.65 -8.04 9.44
C ILE A 202 -2.05 -6.65 9.34
N PHE A 203 -1.26 -6.41 8.29
CA PHE A 203 -0.71 -5.11 7.97
C PHE A 203 -1.57 -4.48 6.88
N MET A 204 -2.13 -3.33 7.18
CA MET A 204 -3.05 -2.60 6.30
C MET A 204 -2.45 -1.26 5.90
N ARG A 205 -2.80 -0.82 4.71
CA ARG A 205 -2.65 0.58 4.30
C ARG A 205 -3.93 1.02 3.60
N TYR A 206 -4.30 2.26 3.84
CA TYR A 206 -5.49 2.83 3.23
C TYR A 206 -5.22 4.26 2.81
N PHE A 207 -5.94 4.69 1.78
CA PHE A 207 -5.76 5.98 1.15
C PHE A 207 -7.01 6.35 0.36
N PHE A 208 -7.16 7.65 0.10
CA PHE A 208 -8.19 8.13 -0.80
C PHE A 208 -7.70 8.19 -2.23
N VAL A 209 -8.64 8.00 -3.15
CA VAL A 209 -8.47 8.20 -4.58
C VAL A 209 -9.61 9.07 -5.09
N ASN A 210 -9.27 10.08 -5.88
CA ASN A 210 -10.26 10.87 -6.59
C ASN A 210 -10.70 10.10 -7.85
N ALA A 211 -11.98 9.73 -7.91
CA ALA A 211 -12.54 8.92 -9.00
C ALA A 211 -12.56 9.66 -10.35
N VAL A 212 -12.49 11.01 -10.35
CA VAL A 212 -12.50 11.84 -11.55
C VAL A 212 -11.09 12.12 -12.08
N THR A 213 -10.16 12.45 -11.18
CA THR A 213 -8.79 12.82 -11.57
C THR A 213 -7.80 11.67 -11.50
N GLY A 214 -8.13 10.61 -10.76
CA GLY A 214 -7.24 9.47 -10.51
C GLY A 214 -6.09 9.79 -9.55
N GLU A 215 -6.12 10.94 -8.88
CA GLU A 215 -5.14 11.30 -7.88
C GLU A 215 -5.27 10.43 -6.65
N LYS A 216 -4.15 10.09 -6.08
CA LYS A 216 -4.04 9.29 -4.86
C LYS A 216 -3.48 10.15 -3.74
N SER A 217 -4.08 10.05 -2.54
CA SER A 217 -3.55 10.67 -1.32
C SER A 217 -2.28 9.97 -0.81
N ALA A 218 -1.72 10.48 0.28
CA ALA A 218 -0.74 9.74 1.07
C ALA A 218 -1.39 8.51 1.71
N ASP A 219 -0.58 7.47 1.94
CA ASP A 219 -1.00 6.21 2.57
C ASP A 219 -0.94 6.35 4.08
N ILE A 220 -1.95 5.83 4.78
CA ILE A 220 -1.90 5.59 6.21
C ILE A 220 -1.67 4.10 6.44
N LEU A 221 -0.72 3.79 7.31
CA LEU A 221 -0.32 2.43 7.67
C LEU A 221 -0.94 2.05 9.01
N LYS A 222 -1.50 0.87 9.12
CA LYS A 222 -2.12 0.35 10.32
C LYS A 222 -1.81 -1.13 10.49
N GLU A 223 -1.33 -1.52 11.67
CA GLU A 223 -1.23 -2.92 12.09
C GLU A 223 -2.46 -3.26 12.90
N VAL A 224 -3.01 -4.44 12.69
CA VAL A 224 -4.20 -4.94 13.37
C VAL A 224 -3.97 -6.37 13.80
N GLU A 225 -4.42 -6.72 14.98
CA GLU A 225 -4.28 -8.06 15.55
C GLU A 225 -5.65 -8.66 15.90
N LEU A 226 -5.79 -9.95 15.70
CA LEU A 226 -7.02 -10.70 15.99
C LEU A 226 -7.41 -10.59 17.47
N GLY A 227 -8.65 -10.21 17.73
CA GLY A 227 -9.17 -10.02 19.09
C GLY A 227 -8.90 -8.65 19.69
N GLN A 228 -8.23 -7.75 18.94
CA GLN A 228 -7.95 -6.39 19.37
C GLN A 228 -8.79 -5.37 18.60
N THR A 229 -9.23 -4.34 19.33
CA THR A 229 -9.74 -3.10 18.72
C THR A 229 -8.60 -2.10 18.71
N ASN A 230 -8.17 -1.71 17.54
CA ASN A 230 -7.09 -0.76 17.39
C ASN A 230 -7.69 0.65 17.23
N ASP A 231 -7.91 1.32 18.37
CA ASP A 231 -8.40 2.69 18.44
C ASP A 231 -7.19 3.64 18.43
N PRO A 232 -7.12 4.64 17.53
CA PRO A 232 -6.02 5.59 17.50
C PRO A 232 -5.94 6.49 18.74
N PHE A 233 -7.00 6.56 19.56
CA PHE A 233 -6.98 7.30 20.82
C PHE A 233 -6.45 6.49 22.01
N ASP A 234 -6.27 5.17 21.86
CA ASP A 234 -5.88 4.26 22.95
C ASP A 234 -4.37 3.93 22.96
N GLU A 235 -3.56 4.65 22.22
CA GLU A 235 -2.10 4.44 22.17
C GLU A 235 -1.39 4.65 23.52
N GLY A 236 -2.10 5.12 24.54
CA GLY A 236 -1.58 5.37 25.90
C GLY A 236 -1.70 4.21 26.89
N GLN A 237 -2.53 3.19 26.65
CA GLN A 237 -2.83 2.14 27.65
C GLN A 237 -2.22 0.76 27.37
N GLN A 238 -1.70 0.48 26.20
CA GLN A 238 -1.21 -0.85 25.84
C GLN A 238 0.16 -1.23 26.45
N ASN A 239 0.81 -0.33 27.22
CA ASN A 239 2.10 -0.62 27.86
C ASN A 239 2.04 -0.81 29.40
N ALA A 240 0.84 -0.89 29.99
CA ALA A 240 0.67 -1.02 31.45
C ALA A 240 0.23 -2.41 31.93
N GLY A 241 0.21 -3.44 31.07
CA GLY A 241 -0.32 -4.77 31.37
C GLY A 241 0.71 -5.90 31.35
N GLY A 242 1.86 -5.74 32.01
CA GLY A 242 2.87 -6.80 32.04
C GLY A 242 3.78 -6.72 33.25
N GLY A 243 3.26 -6.91 34.46
CA GLY A 243 4.13 -6.84 35.62
C GLY A 243 3.46 -7.08 36.97
N ALA A 244 2.63 -8.09 37.07
CA ALA A 244 2.17 -8.59 38.41
C ALA A 244 2.69 -10.01 38.63
N GLY A 245 4.01 -10.12 38.73
CA GLY A 245 4.64 -11.29 39.34
C GLY A 245 4.65 -11.12 40.85
N GLY A 246 3.67 -11.72 41.54
CA GLY A 246 3.63 -11.79 42.97
C GLY A 246 4.85 -12.52 43.51
N ASN A 247 5.67 -11.83 44.25
CA ASN A 247 6.67 -12.44 45.09
C ASN A 247 6.03 -12.66 46.47
N GLY A 248 5.59 -13.91 46.74
CA GLY A 248 5.13 -14.35 48.02
C GLY A 248 6.24 -14.30 49.04
N GLY A 249 6.04 -13.53 50.06
CA GLY A 249 6.89 -13.47 51.22
C GLY A 249 7.06 -14.84 51.87
N ASN A 250 8.25 -15.13 52.28
CA ASN A 250 8.59 -16.18 53.23
C ASN A 250 9.13 -15.51 54.47
N ASP A 251 8.23 -15.29 55.44
CA ASP A 251 8.60 -15.01 56.81
C ASP A 251 9.18 -16.29 57.43
N GLY A 252 10.43 -16.28 57.67
CA GLY A 252 11.14 -17.27 58.50
C GLY A 252 11.93 -16.56 59.59
N GLY A 253 11.22 -16.31 60.68
CA GLY A 253 11.92 -15.90 61.91
C GLY A 253 12.79 -17.02 62.44
N ASN A 254 13.96 -16.65 62.91
CA ASN A 254 14.60 -17.38 63.97
C ASN A 254 15.46 -16.40 64.80
N GLY A 255 15.02 -16.29 66.09
CA GLY A 255 15.77 -15.66 67.15
C GLY A 255 16.84 -16.61 67.73
N GLY A 256 17.70 -16.11 68.50
CA GLY A 256 18.69 -16.85 69.30
C GLY A 256 19.95 -16.04 69.48
N ASP A 257 20.00 -15.28 70.47
CA ASP A 257 20.81 -15.38 71.71
C ASP A 257 22.33 -15.47 71.57
N GLN A 258 22.96 -14.56 72.33
CA GLN A 258 24.12 -14.67 73.22
C GLN A 258 25.51 -14.93 72.57
N ASP A 259 26.44 -14.08 72.75
CA ASP A 259 27.32 -13.57 73.82
C ASP A 259 28.17 -12.43 73.32
#